data_9034b1c596543653253662ea27f7c9da
#
_entry.id   9034b1c596543653253662ea27f7c9da
#
_cell.length_a   1.000
_cell.length_b   1.000
_cell.length_c   1.000
_cell.angle_alpha   90.00
_cell.angle_beta   90.00
_cell.angle_gamma   90.00
#
_symmetry.space_group_name_H-M   'P 1'
#
loop_
_entity.id
_entity.type
_entity.pdbx_description
1 polymer ?
#
loop_
_entity_poly.entity_id
_entity_poly.type
_entity_poly.pdbx_seq_one_letter_code
_entity_poly.pdbx_strand_id
1 'polypeptide(L)'
;MEISGKVAVVTGAGTGMGRAIAELFARHGAKVVVNYSSSRDAAEEVVAGIQAAGGIAMAAGADVSKEADAIGLMSATERAYGRIDYLINNAGWSTRIAHAQLGDLTDEIWDRTLNVNLRGLFYCVRAAVPFLKQREGASIVNISSVASMTGQGSSIVYAASKAGVVTMTKSLARALAPAIRVNVVLPGFVRTRFAGWTKESFDASEKITPLRRLASVEDVAEAALFFAAVAKSTTGESLVVDGGMSTLGPSL
;
A
#
# COMPACT_ATOMS: atom_id res chain seq x y z
N MET A 1 -18.47 -2.23 11.18
CA MET A 1 -18.15 -2.43 9.75
C MET A 1 -17.84 -3.90 9.59
N GLU A 2 -18.60 -4.61 8.79
CA GLU A 2 -18.43 -6.06 8.73
C GLU A 2 -17.78 -6.44 7.40
N ILE A 3 -16.52 -6.89 7.46
CA ILE A 3 -15.81 -7.54 6.38
C ILE A 3 -15.52 -9.01 6.72
N SER A 4 -16.32 -9.55 7.65
CA SER A 4 -16.19 -10.93 8.12
C SER A 4 -16.32 -11.91 6.96
N GLY A 5 -15.40 -12.88 6.90
CA GLY A 5 -15.32 -13.87 5.86
C GLY A 5 -14.82 -13.38 4.50
N LYS A 6 -14.59 -12.07 4.31
CA LYS A 6 -13.92 -11.50 3.14
C LYS A 6 -12.43 -11.83 3.15
N VAL A 7 -11.80 -11.83 2.00
CA VAL A 7 -10.36 -12.09 1.85
C VAL A 7 -9.63 -10.86 1.34
N ALA A 8 -8.60 -10.45 2.07
CA ALA A 8 -7.72 -9.33 1.71
C ALA A 8 -6.30 -9.83 1.41
N VAL A 9 -5.76 -9.45 0.26
CA VAL A 9 -4.35 -9.62 -0.07
C VAL A 9 -3.65 -8.28 0.19
N VAL A 10 -2.66 -8.27 1.09
CA VAL A 10 -1.88 -7.07 1.39
C VAL A 10 -0.44 -7.30 0.97
N THR A 11 0.05 -6.55 -0.02
CA THR A 11 1.42 -6.69 -0.51
C THR A 11 2.40 -5.94 0.38
N GLY A 12 3.60 -6.52 0.61
CA GLY A 12 4.59 -5.93 1.51
C GLY A 12 4.09 -5.79 2.96
N ALA A 13 3.37 -6.80 3.45
CA ALA A 13 2.65 -6.74 4.72
C ALA A 13 3.44 -7.21 5.94
N GLY A 14 4.71 -7.57 5.81
CA GLY A 14 5.53 -8.02 6.94
C GLY A 14 5.93 -6.92 7.91
N THR A 15 5.87 -5.64 7.53
CA THR A 15 6.33 -4.52 8.37
C THR A 15 5.55 -3.23 8.09
N GLY A 16 5.68 -2.24 8.97
CA GLY A 16 5.21 -0.87 8.78
C GLY A 16 3.72 -0.76 8.47
N MET A 17 3.38 0.05 7.46
CA MET A 17 1.99 0.29 7.06
C MET A 17 1.28 -0.98 6.61
N GLY A 18 1.96 -1.85 5.86
CA GLY A 18 1.38 -3.11 5.39
C GLY A 18 1.01 -4.05 6.53
N ARG A 19 1.85 -4.14 7.59
CA ARG A 19 1.55 -4.87 8.83
C ARG A 19 0.30 -4.32 9.50
N ALA A 20 0.24 -3.00 9.71
CA ALA A 20 -0.91 -2.36 10.36
C ALA A 20 -2.22 -2.57 9.56
N ILE A 21 -2.15 -2.49 8.22
CA ILE A 21 -3.29 -2.79 7.34
C ILE A 21 -3.73 -4.25 7.53
N ALA A 22 -2.80 -5.20 7.47
CA ALA A 22 -3.11 -6.62 7.62
C ALA A 22 -3.78 -6.92 8.97
N GLU A 23 -3.20 -6.41 10.06
CA GLU A 23 -3.73 -6.58 11.42
C GLU A 23 -5.11 -5.91 11.57
N LEU A 24 -5.33 -4.71 11.00
CA LEU A 24 -6.62 -4.02 11.07
C LEU A 24 -7.70 -4.79 10.32
N PHE A 25 -7.43 -5.26 9.10
CA PHE A 25 -8.38 -6.04 8.33
C PHE A 25 -8.75 -7.34 9.04
N ALA A 26 -7.76 -8.02 9.64
CA ALA A 26 -8.00 -9.24 10.43
C ALA A 26 -8.87 -8.96 11.67
N ARG A 27 -8.64 -7.85 12.41
CA ARG A 27 -9.49 -7.44 13.54
C ARG A 27 -10.95 -7.20 13.13
N HIS A 28 -11.19 -6.81 11.89
CA HIS A 28 -12.55 -6.66 11.34
C HIS A 28 -13.12 -7.94 10.71
N GLY A 29 -12.47 -9.09 10.93
CA GLY A 29 -12.95 -10.41 10.53
C GLY A 29 -12.60 -10.84 9.11
N ALA A 30 -11.75 -10.10 8.39
CA ALA A 30 -11.23 -10.57 7.11
C ALA A 30 -10.19 -11.68 7.31
N LYS A 31 -10.13 -12.61 6.35
CA LYS A 31 -8.99 -13.50 6.17
C LYS A 31 -7.91 -12.75 5.42
N VAL A 32 -6.67 -12.74 5.90
CA VAL A 32 -5.62 -11.89 5.36
C VAL A 32 -4.46 -12.71 4.80
N VAL A 33 -4.04 -12.37 3.58
CA VAL A 33 -2.78 -12.83 3.01
C VAL A 33 -1.71 -11.78 3.23
N VAL A 34 -0.73 -12.10 4.05
CA VAL A 34 0.43 -11.28 4.40
C VAL A 34 1.54 -11.57 3.39
N ASN A 35 1.62 -10.78 2.32
CA ASN A 35 2.66 -10.99 1.32
C ASN A 35 3.99 -10.34 1.75
N TYR A 36 5.07 -11.01 1.41
CA TYR A 36 6.46 -10.55 1.57
C TYR A 36 7.32 -10.95 0.36
N SER A 37 8.42 -10.24 0.11
CA SER A 37 9.43 -10.66 -0.88
C SER A 37 10.66 -11.30 -0.21
N SER A 38 11.25 -10.64 0.78
CA SER A 38 12.47 -11.09 1.47
C SER A 38 12.34 -11.19 3.00
N SER A 39 11.31 -10.58 3.59
CA SER A 39 11.12 -10.52 5.05
C SER A 39 10.17 -11.62 5.56
N ARG A 40 10.54 -12.89 5.34
CA ARG A 40 9.70 -14.04 5.69
C ARG A 40 9.38 -14.07 7.19
N ASP A 41 10.38 -13.99 8.04
CA ASP A 41 10.18 -14.09 9.49
C ASP A 41 9.26 -13.00 10.03
N ALA A 42 9.40 -11.77 9.53
CA ALA A 42 8.52 -10.67 9.90
C ALA A 42 7.07 -10.90 9.44
N ALA A 43 6.87 -11.49 8.27
CA ALA A 43 5.52 -11.83 7.80
C ALA A 43 4.89 -12.96 8.60
N GLU A 44 5.68 -13.98 8.98
CA GLU A 44 5.24 -15.08 9.84
C GLU A 44 4.91 -14.57 11.26
N GLU A 45 5.67 -13.60 11.80
CA GLU A 45 5.36 -12.92 13.06
C GLU A 45 3.99 -12.20 13.00
N VAL A 46 3.71 -11.48 11.90
CA VAL A 46 2.40 -10.83 11.70
C VAL A 46 1.28 -11.86 11.65
N VAL A 47 1.46 -12.95 10.93
CA VAL A 47 0.48 -14.04 10.87
C VAL A 47 0.23 -14.64 12.24
N ALA A 48 1.28 -14.95 13.00
CA ALA A 48 1.16 -15.48 14.34
C ALA A 48 0.42 -14.53 15.29
N GLY A 49 0.69 -13.22 15.21
CA GLY A 49 -0.01 -12.20 15.97
C GLY A 49 -1.50 -12.12 15.63
N ILE A 50 -1.85 -12.17 14.34
CA ILE A 50 -3.24 -12.19 13.89
C ILE A 50 -3.96 -13.45 14.41
N GLN A 51 -3.32 -14.63 14.31
CA GLN A 51 -3.91 -15.88 14.74
C GLN A 51 -4.06 -15.96 16.27
N ALA A 52 -3.10 -15.44 17.02
CA ALA A 52 -3.17 -15.35 18.49
C ALA A 52 -4.32 -14.43 18.94
N ALA A 53 -4.70 -13.42 18.12
CA ALA A 53 -5.86 -12.56 18.35
C ALA A 53 -7.19 -13.17 17.85
N GLY A 54 -7.19 -14.45 17.40
CA GLY A 54 -8.37 -15.14 16.89
C GLY A 54 -8.70 -14.87 15.41
N GLY A 55 -7.85 -14.14 14.69
CA GLY A 55 -8.01 -13.88 13.27
C GLY A 55 -7.50 -15.01 12.37
N ILE A 56 -7.70 -14.88 11.06
CA ILE A 56 -7.26 -15.84 10.06
C ILE A 56 -6.29 -15.16 9.11
N ALA A 57 -5.07 -15.66 9.04
CA ALA A 57 -4.05 -15.15 8.11
C ALA A 57 -3.11 -16.24 7.64
N MET A 58 -2.48 -16.01 6.49
CA MET A 58 -1.34 -16.78 6.00
C MET A 58 -0.25 -15.89 5.44
N ALA A 59 1.01 -16.29 5.56
CA ALA A 59 2.12 -15.65 4.88
C ALA A 59 2.29 -16.21 3.46
N ALA A 60 2.62 -15.33 2.50
CA ALA A 60 2.85 -15.71 1.11
C ALA A 60 4.05 -14.98 0.52
N GLY A 61 5.11 -15.73 0.19
CA GLY A 61 6.30 -15.21 -0.48
C GLY A 61 6.03 -14.93 -1.96
N ALA A 62 6.21 -13.68 -2.39
CA ALA A 62 6.14 -13.28 -3.80
C ALA A 62 6.82 -11.92 -3.98
N ASP A 63 7.70 -11.80 -4.96
CA ASP A 63 8.28 -10.55 -5.40
C ASP A 63 7.34 -9.91 -6.44
N VAL A 64 6.61 -8.86 -6.03
CA VAL A 64 5.62 -8.21 -6.88
C VAL A 64 6.22 -7.64 -8.19
N SER A 65 7.52 -7.37 -8.24
CA SER A 65 8.20 -6.93 -9.46
C SER A 65 8.27 -8.01 -10.54
N LYS A 66 7.95 -9.26 -10.20
CA LYS A 66 7.91 -10.41 -11.09
C LYS A 66 6.47 -10.82 -11.36
N GLU A 67 6.08 -10.83 -12.62
CA GLU A 67 4.70 -11.16 -13.00
C GLU A 67 4.28 -12.57 -12.56
N ALA A 68 5.16 -13.56 -12.73
CA ALA A 68 4.88 -14.94 -12.33
C ALA A 68 4.60 -15.07 -10.83
N ASP A 69 5.32 -14.31 -10.00
CA ASP A 69 5.12 -14.29 -8.55
C ASP A 69 3.78 -13.65 -8.19
N ALA A 70 3.40 -12.55 -8.87
CA ALA A 70 2.08 -11.91 -8.66
C ALA A 70 0.93 -12.87 -9.03
N ILE A 71 1.04 -13.61 -10.13
CA ILE A 71 0.08 -14.63 -10.52
C ILE A 71 0.04 -15.76 -9.48
N GLY A 72 1.21 -16.22 -9.03
CA GLY A 72 1.33 -17.26 -8.01
C GLY A 72 0.68 -16.86 -6.68
N LEU A 73 0.86 -15.60 -6.26
CA LEU A 73 0.25 -15.04 -5.04
C LEU A 73 -1.27 -15.09 -5.09
N MET A 74 -1.89 -14.61 -6.17
CA MET A 74 -3.35 -14.60 -6.30
C MET A 74 -3.91 -16.03 -6.40
N SER A 75 -3.23 -16.91 -7.14
CA SER A 75 -3.61 -18.33 -7.24
C SER A 75 -3.48 -19.07 -5.91
N ALA A 76 -2.45 -18.80 -5.12
CA ALA A 76 -2.30 -19.36 -3.78
C ALA A 76 -3.39 -18.88 -2.82
N THR A 77 -3.76 -17.59 -2.92
CA THR A 77 -4.87 -17.01 -2.14
C THR A 77 -6.19 -17.70 -2.47
N GLU A 78 -6.50 -17.85 -3.76
CA GLU A 78 -7.74 -18.52 -4.20
C GLU A 78 -7.77 -19.98 -3.74
N ARG A 79 -6.67 -20.73 -3.86
CA ARG A 79 -6.60 -22.13 -3.35
C ARG A 79 -6.83 -22.21 -1.85
N ALA A 80 -6.30 -21.25 -1.06
CA ALA A 80 -6.39 -21.29 0.39
C ALA A 80 -7.76 -20.85 0.92
N TYR A 81 -8.39 -19.86 0.28
CA TYR A 81 -9.59 -19.22 0.83
C TYR A 81 -10.80 -19.20 -0.11
N GLY A 82 -10.66 -19.65 -1.36
CA GLY A 82 -11.75 -19.74 -2.34
C GLY A 82 -12.26 -18.40 -2.85
N ARG A 83 -11.57 -17.29 -2.55
CA ARG A 83 -11.99 -15.93 -2.94
C ARG A 83 -10.91 -14.87 -2.74
N ILE A 84 -11.03 -13.75 -3.45
CA ILE A 84 -10.32 -12.49 -3.19
C ILE A 84 -11.35 -11.37 -3.28
N ASP A 85 -11.47 -10.56 -2.23
CA ASP A 85 -12.40 -9.43 -2.16
C ASP A 85 -11.66 -8.09 -2.22
N TYR A 86 -10.49 -8.03 -1.60
CA TYR A 86 -9.70 -6.81 -1.50
C TYR A 86 -8.25 -7.06 -1.89
N LEU A 87 -7.71 -6.17 -2.71
CA LEU A 87 -6.27 -6.09 -2.99
C LEU A 87 -5.73 -4.77 -2.47
N ILE A 88 -4.78 -4.83 -1.53
CA ILE A 88 -4.10 -3.66 -1.01
C ILE A 88 -2.67 -3.67 -1.52
N ASN A 89 -2.39 -2.83 -2.52
CA ASN A 89 -1.06 -2.66 -3.08
C ASN A 89 -0.24 -1.70 -2.23
N ASN A 90 0.43 -2.25 -1.21
CA ASN A 90 1.27 -1.50 -0.30
C ASN A 90 2.78 -1.72 -0.57
N ALA A 91 3.18 -2.82 -1.20
CA ALA A 91 4.59 -3.07 -1.51
C ALA A 91 5.23 -1.89 -2.24
N GLY A 92 6.41 -1.50 -1.80
CA GLY A 92 7.15 -0.39 -2.38
C GLY A 92 8.62 -0.47 -2.00
N TRP A 93 9.44 0.15 -2.85
CA TRP A 93 10.87 0.28 -2.62
C TRP A 93 11.32 1.71 -2.89
N SER A 94 12.29 2.17 -2.11
CA SER A 94 13.00 3.41 -2.36
C SER A 94 14.36 3.40 -1.69
N THR A 95 15.22 4.31 -2.17
CA THR A 95 16.46 4.71 -1.50
C THR A 95 16.49 6.23 -1.40
N ARG A 96 17.21 6.74 -0.38
CA ARG A 96 17.32 8.17 -0.16
C ARG A 96 18.44 8.75 -1.00
N ILE A 97 18.09 9.60 -1.97
CA ILE A 97 19.02 10.36 -2.80
C ILE A 97 18.52 11.80 -2.84
N ALA A 98 19.37 12.73 -2.43
CA ALA A 98 19.00 14.15 -2.46
C ALA A 98 18.71 14.58 -3.90
N HIS A 99 17.66 15.36 -4.11
CA HIS A 99 17.18 15.71 -5.45
C HIS A 99 18.23 16.47 -6.30
N ALA A 100 19.17 17.15 -5.68
CA ALA A 100 20.29 17.80 -6.38
C ALA A 100 21.38 16.80 -6.87
N GLN A 101 21.38 15.58 -6.36
CA GLN A 101 22.39 14.55 -6.66
C GLN A 101 21.93 13.67 -7.85
N LEU A 102 21.76 14.30 -9.02
CA LEU A 102 21.23 13.60 -10.21
C LEU A 102 22.09 12.42 -10.65
N GLY A 103 23.43 12.52 -10.50
CA GLY A 103 24.38 11.47 -10.89
C GLY A 103 24.29 10.20 -10.03
N ASP A 104 23.71 10.28 -8.83
CA ASP A 104 23.53 9.14 -7.92
C ASP A 104 22.27 8.30 -8.25
N LEU A 105 21.41 8.81 -9.15
CA LEU A 105 20.24 8.09 -9.65
C LEU A 105 20.63 7.16 -10.80
N THR A 106 21.21 6.01 -10.48
CA THR A 106 21.63 5.01 -11.46
C THR A 106 20.43 4.30 -12.12
N ASP A 107 20.68 3.65 -13.26
CA ASP A 107 19.66 2.87 -13.99
C ASP A 107 19.09 1.76 -13.12
N GLU A 108 19.90 1.10 -12.26
CA GLU A 108 19.44 0.06 -11.36
C GLU A 108 18.44 0.61 -10.31
N ILE A 109 18.66 1.83 -9.83
CA ILE A 109 17.76 2.50 -8.90
C ILE A 109 16.45 2.87 -9.60
N TRP A 110 16.53 3.39 -10.82
CA TRP A 110 15.37 3.65 -11.67
C TRP A 110 14.55 2.40 -11.91
N ASP A 111 15.18 1.37 -12.45
CA ASP A 111 14.53 0.11 -12.80
C ASP A 111 13.89 -0.56 -11.59
N ARG A 112 14.62 -0.66 -10.49
CA ARG A 112 14.08 -1.26 -9.27
C ARG A 112 12.89 -0.48 -8.73
N THR A 113 12.99 0.85 -8.69
CA THR A 113 11.90 1.70 -8.18
C THR A 113 10.65 1.55 -9.03
N LEU A 114 10.77 1.67 -10.35
CA LEU A 114 9.62 1.55 -11.26
C LEU A 114 9.08 0.12 -11.32
N ASN A 115 9.95 -0.88 -11.31
CA ASN A 115 9.53 -2.29 -11.35
C ASN A 115 8.73 -2.69 -10.10
N VAL A 116 9.15 -2.24 -8.90
CA VAL A 116 8.41 -2.55 -7.68
C VAL A 116 7.17 -1.67 -7.53
N ASN A 117 7.34 -0.34 -7.59
CA ASN A 117 6.30 0.61 -7.19
C ASN A 117 5.17 0.77 -8.21
N LEU A 118 5.48 0.58 -9.50
CA LEU A 118 4.53 0.85 -10.58
C LEU A 118 4.16 -0.42 -11.35
N ARG A 119 5.14 -1.09 -11.93
CA ARG A 119 4.90 -2.31 -12.72
C ARG A 119 4.39 -3.46 -11.84
N GLY A 120 4.98 -3.66 -10.66
CA GLY A 120 4.59 -4.69 -9.71
C GLY A 120 3.16 -4.51 -9.19
N LEU A 121 2.78 -3.26 -8.89
CA LEU A 121 1.39 -2.93 -8.57
C LEU A 121 0.46 -3.36 -9.71
N PHE A 122 0.79 -3.03 -10.96
CA PHE A 122 -0.02 -3.41 -12.12
C PHE A 122 -0.09 -4.94 -12.30
N TYR A 123 0.99 -5.67 -12.07
CA TYR A 123 0.99 -7.14 -12.11
C TYR A 123 0.02 -7.73 -11.08
N CYS A 124 0.05 -7.23 -9.84
CA CYS A 124 -0.88 -7.65 -8.80
C CYS A 124 -2.34 -7.37 -9.18
N VAL A 125 -2.63 -6.17 -9.72
CA VAL A 125 -3.98 -5.83 -10.20
C VAL A 125 -4.42 -6.79 -11.30
N ARG A 126 -3.60 -6.96 -12.34
CA ARG A 126 -3.92 -7.84 -13.48
C ARG A 126 -4.20 -9.27 -13.04
N ALA A 127 -3.40 -9.79 -12.12
CA ALA A 127 -3.57 -11.15 -11.60
C ALA A 127 -4.80 -11.28 -10.68
N ALA A 128 -5.19 -10.24 -9.94
CA ALA A 128 -6.32 -10.28 -9.01
C ALA A 128 -7.68 -10.05 -9.70
N VAL A 129 -7.72 -9.28 -10.79
CA VAL A 129 -8.98 -8.87 -11.47
C VAL A 129 -9.91 -10.05 -11.80
N PRO A 130 -9.46 -11.23 -12.30
CA PRO A 130 -10.36 -12.34 -12.58
C PRO A 130 -11.11 -12.84 -11.34
N PHE A 131 -10.51 -12.80 -10.17
CA PHE A 131 -11.09 -13.21 -8.89
C PHE A 131 -11.98 -12.11 -8.30
N LEU A 132 -11.52 -10.87 -8.33
CA LEU A 132 -12.23 -9.70 -7.82
C LEU A 132 -13.57 -9.48 -8.57
N LYS A 133 -13.59 -9.65 -9.89
CA LYS A 133 -14.82 -9.50 -10.70
C LYS A 133 -15.95 -10.45 -10.31
N GLN A 134 -15.65 -11.53 -9.61
CA GLN A 134 -16.63 -12.51 -9.13
C GLN A 134 -17.23 -12.11 -7.77
N ARG A 135 -16.85 -10.96 -7.22
CA ARG A 135 -17.21 -10.56 -5.83
C ARG A 135 -17.96 -9.23 -5.82
N GLU A 136 -19.11 -9.22 -5.20
CA GLU A 136 -19.82 -7.98 -4.93
C GLU A 136 -19.04 -7.12 -3.93
N GLY A 137 -18.89 -5.83 -4.25
CA GLY A 137 -18.20 -4.87 -3.42
C GLY A 137 -16.67 -4.98 -3.45
N ALA A 138 -16.10 -5.69 -4.43
CA ALA A 138 -14.64 -5.80 -4.61
C ALA A 138 -13.96 -4.44 -4.69
N SER A 139 -12.77 -4.35 -4.11
CA SER A 139 -12.02 -3.09 -4.08
C SER A 139 -10.51 -3.33 -4.17
N ILE A 140 -9.85 -2.40 -4.87
CA ILE A 140 -8.40 -2.27 -4.91
C ILE A 140 -8.03 -0.95 -4.22
N VAL A 141 -7.10 -1.01 -3.28
CA VAL A 141 -6.55 0.19 -2.64
C VAL A 141 -5.05 0.23 -2.89
N ASN A 142 -4.59 1.28 -3.52
CA ASN A 142 -3.18 1.51 -3.78
C ASN A 142 -2.58 2.44 -2.72
N ILE A 143 -1.37 2.16 -2.24
CA ILE A 143 -0.64 3.06 -1.34
C ILE A 143 0.40 3.83 -2.15
N SER A 144 0.12 5.12 -2.33
CA SER A 144 1.04 6.06 -2.98
C SER A 144 1.83 6.86 -1.93
N SER A 145 1.92 8.15 -2.08
CA SER A 145 2.57 9.10 -1.16
C SER A 145 2.19 10.53 -1.54
N VAL A 146 2.26 11.47 -0.61
CA VAL A 146 2.21 12.91 -0.91
C VAL A 146 3.34 13.35 -1.86
N ALA A 147 4.43 12.59 -1.96
CA ALA A 147 5.47 12.79 -2.97
C ALA A 147 4.94 12.82 -4.40
N SER A 148 3.81 12.15 -4.66
CA SER A 148 3.12 12.16 -5.95
C SER A 148 2.55 13.54 -6.34
N MET A 149 2.31 14.39 -5.37
CA MET A 149 1.71 15.73 -5.53
C MET A 149 2.76 16.83 -5.40
N THR A 150 3.67 16.66 -4.45
CA THR A 150 4.65 17.70 -4.08
C THR A 150 5.95 17.62 -4.86
N GLY A 151 6.23 16.47 -5.49
CA GLY A 151 7.53 16.17 -6.08
C GLY A 151 8.64 15.97 -5.05
N GLN A 152 8.35 16.10 -3.76
CA GLN A 152 9.32 15.86 -2.67
C GLN A 152 9.23 14.41 -2.19
N GLY A 153 10.35 13.82 -1.80
CA GLY A 153 10.39 12.44 -1.35
C GLY A 153 11.81 11.93 -1.15
N SER A 154 11.95 10.62 -1.03
CA SER A 154 13.26 9.97 -0.85
C SER A 154 14.17 10.07 -2.08
N SER A 155 13.59 10.21 -3.29
CA SER A 155 14.30 10.44 -4.55
C SER A 155 13.34 10.91 -5.64
N ILE A 156 13.87 11.47 -6.72
CA ILE A 156 13.08 11.92 -7.88
C ILE A 156 12.30 10.76 -8.50
N VAL A 157 12.92 9.62 -8.70
CA VAL A 157 12.29 8.44 -9.30
C VAL A 157 11.18 7.88 -8.39
N TYR A 158 11.37 7.96 -7.07
CA TYR A 158 10.31 7.59 -6.14
C TYR A 158 9.07 8.48 -6.30
N ALA A 159 9.26 9.81 -6.29
CA ALA A 159 8.15 10.75 -6.49
C ALA A 159 7.44 10.50 -7.83
N ALA A 160 8.19 10.32 -8.93
CA ALA A 160 7.66 9.98 -10.24
C ALA A 160 6.86 8.66 -10.23
N SER A 161 7.40 7.61 -9.58
CA SER A 161 6.69 6.33 -9.45
C SER A 161 5.36 6.47 -8.71
N LYS A 162 5.33 7.27 -7.63
CA LYS A 162 4.13 7.49 -6.82
C LYS A 162 3.09 8.38 -7.55
N ALA A 163 3.53 9.33 -8.37
CA ALA A 163 2.64 10.06 -9.29
C ALA A 163 2.02 9.13 -10.34
N GLY A 164 2.82 8.22 -10.90
CA GLY A 164 2.34 7.16 -11.79
C GLY A 164 1.27 6.28 -11.16
N VAL A 165 1.39 5.92 -9.88
CA VAL A 165 0.36 5.17 -9.14
C VAL A 165 -0.95 5.92 -9.05
N VAL A 166 -0.95 7.24 -8.80
CA VAL A 166 -2.18 8.06 -8.76
C VAL A 166 -2.88 8.07 -10.12
N THR A 167 -2.13 8.29 -11.20
CA THR A 167 -2.68 8.28 -12.56
C THR A 167 -3.20 6.90 -12.94
N MET A 168 -2.43 5.84 -12.63
CA MET A 168 -2.84 4.46 -12.88
C MET A 168 -4.11 4.09 -12.12
N THR A 169 -4.27 4.57 -10.89
CA THR A 169 -5.50 4.37 -10.09
C THR A 169 -6.73 4.90 -10.83
N LYS A 170 -6.66 6.11 -11.38
CA LYS A 170 -7.77 6.69 -12.15
C LYS A 170 -8.08 5.90 -13.42
N SER A 171 -7.05 5.45 -14.13
CA SER A 171 -7.20 4.63 -15.34
C SER A 171 -7.82 3.28 -15.03
N LEU A 172 -7.37 2.61 -13.97
CA LEU A 172 -7.90 1.33 -13.51
C LEU A 172 -9.35 1.48 -12.99
N ALA A 173 -9.66 2.56 -12.29
CA ALA A 173 -11.02 2.85 -11.84
C ALA A 173 -12.01 2.92 -13.01
N ARG A 174 -11.64 3.60 -14.10
CA ARG A 174 -12.46 3.63 -15.33
C ARG A 174 -12.59 2.25 -15.98
N ALA A 175 -11.48 1.54 -16.09
CA ALA A 175 -11.44 0.24 -16.80
C ALA A 175 -12.19 -0.87 -16.05
N LEU A 176 -12.27 -0.80 -14.72
CA LEU A 176 -12.79 -1.87 -13.87
C LEU A 176 -14.19 -1.58 -13.31
N ALA A 177 -14.67 -0.34 -13.41
CA ALA A 177 -16.06 -0.02 -13.06
C ALA A 177 -17.03 -0.73 -14.02
N PRO A 178 -18.25 -1.11 -13.53
CA PRO A 178 -18.74 -0.96 -12.15
C PRO A 178 -18.32 -2.11 -11.22
N ALA A 179 -17.59 -3.11 -11.70
CA ALA A 179 -17.33 -4.36 -10.97
C ALA A 179 -16.37 -4.19 -9.79
N ILE A 180 -15.36 -3.33 -9.93
CA ILE A 180 -14.29 -3.16 -8.93
C ILE A 180 -14.04 -1.67 -8.74
N ARG A 181 -14.02 -1.21 -7.49
CA ARG A 181 -13.60 0.14 -7.13
C ARG A 181 -12.07 0.16 -6.96
N VAL A 182 -11.43 1.24 -7.41
CA VAL A 182 -9.98 1.43 -7.29
C VAL A 182 -9.70 2.82 -6.76
N ASN A 183 -9.07 2.92 -5.59
CA ASN A 183 -8.73 4.18 -4.93
C ASN A 183 -7.28 4.17 -4.43
N VAL A 184 -6.77 5.33 -4.02
CA VAL A 184 -5.39 5.47 -3.56
C VAL A 184 -5.29 6.28 -2.28
N VAL A 185 -4.49 5.80 -1.33
CA VAL A 185 -4.10 6.54 -0.12
C VAL A 185 -2.73 7.18 -0.35
N LEU A 186 -2.60 8.44 0.04
CA LEU A 186 -1.37 9.24 -0.06
C LEU A 186 -0.85 9.60 1.34
N PRO A 187 -0.06 8.73 1.97
CA PRO A 187 0.56 9.05 3.25
C PRO A 187 1.61 10.15 3.12
N GLY A 188 1.72 10.99 4.16
CA GLY A 188 2.87 11.84 4.39
C GLY A 188 4.04 11.08 5.01
N PHE A 189 4.80 11.77 5.89
CA PHE A 189 5.78 11.09 6.72
C PHE A 189 5.08 10.17 7.73
N VAL A 190 5.49 8.88 7.71
CA VAL A 190 5.05 7.86 8.66
C VAL A 190 6.30 7.23 9.28
N ARG A 191 6.37 7.15 10.62
CA ARG A 191 7.53 6.60 11.33
C ARG A 191 7.67 5.10 11.04
N THR A 192 8.46 4.78 10.01
CA THR A 192 8.79 3.41 9.60
C THR A 192 10.26 3.32 9.19
N ARG A 193 10.77 2.12 8.95
CA ARG A 193 12.13 1.91 8.43
C ARG A 193 12.26 2.17 6.92
N PHE A 194 11.18 2.57 6.25
CA PHE A 194 11.17 2.80 4.81
C PHE A 194 12.10 3.95 4.41
N ALA A 195 12.88 3.77 3.37
CA ALA A 195 13.81 4.75 2.78
C ALA A 195 14.91 5.29 3.73
N GLY A 196 15.07 4.73 4.94
CA GLY A 196 16.18 5.09 5.83
C GLY A 196 16.11 6.52 6.40
N TRP A 197 14.91 7.07 6.61
CA TRP A 197 14.74 8.35 7.28
C TRP A 197 15.21 8.30 8.74
N THR A 198 15.86 9.37 9.18
CA THR A 198 16.38 9.46 10.56
C THR A 198 15.31 9.98 11.53
N LYS A 199 15.56 9.76 12.83
CA LYS A 199 14.68 10.30 13.89
C LYS A 199 14.57 11.82 13.78
N GLU A 200 15.67 12.52 13.52
CA GLU A 200 15.71 13.97 13.37
C GLU A 200 14.83 14.46 12.21
N SER A 201 14.80 13.72 11.09
CA SER A 201 13.93 14.04 9.94
C SER A 201 12.45 13.94 10.33
N PHE A 202 12.07 12.90 11.07
CA PHE A 202 10.71 12.76 11.58
C PHE A 202 10.34 13.85 12.57
N ASP A 203 11.21 14.14 13.55
CA ASP A 203 10.96 15.13 14.59
C ASP A 203 10.87 16.56 14.00
N ALA A 204 11.70 16.86 12.98
CA ALA A 204 11.63 18.13 12.27
C ALA A 204 10.31 18.28 11.50
N SER A 205 9.89 17.23 10.79
CA SER A 205 8.62 17.21 10.03
C SER A 205 7.41 17.33 10.95
N GLU A 206 7.42 16.66 12.11
CA GLU A 206 6.33 16.71 13.09
C GLU A 206 6.10 18.13 13.62
N LYS A 207 7.18 18.88 13.88
CA LYS A 207 7.11 20.26 14.39
C LYS A 207 6.42 21.23 13.42
N ILE A 208 6.53 21.01 12.12
CA ILE A 208 5.96 21.89 11.09
C ILE A 208 4.63 21.37 10.52
N THR A 209 4.25 20.12 10.84
CA THR A 209 2.97 19.56 10.39
C THR A 209 1.83 20.30 11.09
N PRO A 210 0.76 20.73 10.36
CA PRO A 210 -0.35 21.48 10.96
C PRO A 210 -0.99 20.81 12.18
N LEU A 211 -1.22 19.49 12.14
CA LEU A 211 -1.74 18.75 13.29
C LEU A 211 -0.70 18.45 14.38
N ARG A 212 0.53 18.96 14.25
CA ARG A 212 1.63 18.73 15.21
C ARG A 212 1.90 17.25 15.51
N ARG A 213 1.50 16.37 14.63
CA ARG A 213 1.82 14.95 14.64
C ARG A 213 1.98 14.43 13.22
N LEU A 214 2.85 13.46 13.04
CA LEU A 214 2.92 12.70 11.80
C LEU A 214 1.77 11.70 11.73
N ALA A 215 1.40 11.28 10.53
CA ALA A 215 0.51 10.15 10.35
C ALA A 215 1.14 8.88 10.95
N SER A 216 0.33 8.08 11.63
CA SER A 216 0.72 6.77 12.14
C SER A 216 0.47 5.69 11.07
N VAL A 217 0.97 4.49 11.30
CA VAL A 217 0.67 3.34 10.42
C VAL A 217 -0.81 2.95 10.53
N GLU A 218 -1.43 3.19 11.68
CA GLU A 218 -2.85 2.98 11.96
C GLU A 218 -3.73 3.97 11.16
N ASP A 219 -3.37 5.27 11.11
CA ASP A 219 -4.09 6.27 10.29
C ASP A 219 -4.15 5.82 8.81
N VAL A 220 -3.05 5.27 8.29
CA VAL A 220 -2.99 4.76 6.92
C VAL A 220 -3.82 3.47 6.76
N ALA A 221 -3.80 2.60 7.75
CA ALA A 221 -4.59 1.37 7.74
C ALA A 221 -6.11 1.66 7.76
N GLU A 222 -6.53 2.64 8.55
CA GLU A 222 -7.92 3.10 8.61
C GLU A 222 -8.38 3.70 7.28
N ALA A 223 -7.53 4.51 6.63
CA ALA A 223 -7.80 5.06 5.31
C ALA A 223 -7.93 3.94 4.23
N ALA A 224 -7.08 2.93 4.30
CA ALA A 224 -7.16 1.78 3.41
C ALA A 224 -8.45 0.98 3.64
N LEU A 225 -8.84 0.75 4.89
CA LEU A 225 -10.07 0.07 5.24
C LEU A 225 -11.31 0.88 4.82
N PHE A 226 -11.28 2.21 4.98
CA PHE A 226 -12.34 3.10 4.50
C PHE A 226 -12.59 2.91 3.00
N PHE A 227 -11.56 2.97 2.16
CA PHE A 227 -11.70 2.76 0.72
C PHE A 227 -12.10 1.33 0.36
N ALA A 228 -11.57 0.34 1.07
CA ALA A 228 -11.89 -1.06 0.79
C ALA A 228 -13.37 -1.38 1.08
N ALA A 229 -13.89 -0.97 2.24
CA ALA A 229 -15.12 -1.50 2.79
C ALA A 229 -16.26 -0.49 2.99
N VAL A 230 -15.94 0.82 3.17
CA VAL A 230 -16.94 1.84 3.54
C VAL A 230 -17.35 2.70 2.36
N ALA A 231 -16.40 3.19 1.60
CA ALA A 231 -16.60 4.18 0.53
C ALA A 231 -17.22 3.54 -0.73
N LYS A 232 -18.45 3.03 -0.65
CA LYS A 232 -19.10 2.22 -1.71
C LYS A 232 -19.36 3.00 -3.01
N SER A 233 -19.53 4.31 -2.93
CA SER A 233 -19.76 5.19 -4.08
C SER A 233 -18.51 5.96 -4.53
N THR A 234 -17.32 5.48 -4.12
CA THR A 234 -16.06 6.18 -4.38
C THR A 234 -15.11 5.28 -5.18
N THR A 235 -14.68 5.78 -6.34
CA THR A 235 -13.68 5.14 -7.20
C THR A 235 -12.86 6.18 -7.97
N GLY A 236 -11.57 5.95 -8.13
CA GLY A 236 -10.63 6.88 -8.77
C GLY A 236 -10.12 7.99 -7.87
N GLU A 237 -10.45 7.95 -6.57
CA GLU A 237 -10.16 9.02 -5.62
C GLU A 237 -8.85 8.82 -4.87
N SER A 238 -8.33 9.96 -4.38
CA SER A 238 -7.12 10.04 -3.57
C SER A 238 -7.44 10.58 -2.18
N LEU A 239 -7.00 9.88 -1.14
CA LEU A 239 -7.11 10.33 0.25
C LEU A 239 -5.73 10.64 0.80
N VAL A 240 -5.49 11.90 1.13
CA VAL A 240 -4.24 12.37 1.76
C VAL A 240 -4.31 12.11 3.26
N VAL A 241 -3.23 11.52 3.80
CA VAL A 241 -3.08 11.21 5.24
C VAL A 241 -1.70 11.71 5.69
N ASP A 242 -1.59 13.02 6.00
CA ASP A 242 -0.31 13.69 6.23
C ASP A 242 -0.35 14.80 7.32
N GLY A 243 -1.42 14.86 8.10
CA GLY A 243 -1.59 15.89 9.12
C GLY A 243 -1.82 17.30 8.56
N GLY A 244 -2.19 17.41 7.28
CA GLY A 244 -2.46 18.68 6.60
C GLY A 244 -1.25 19.30 5.91
N MET A 245 -0.07 18.66 5.95
CA MET A 245 1.18 19.25 5.49
C MET A 245 1.17 19.63 4.01
N SER A 246 0.66 18.75 3.13
CA SER A 246 0.65 19.01 1.69
C SER A 246 -0.48 19.93 1.22
N THR A 247 -1.55 20.04 2.02
CA THR A 247 -2.74 20.85 1.67
C THR A 247 -2.67 22.26 2.24
N LEU A 248 -2.23 22.39 3.49
CA LEU A 248 -2.21 23.67 4.23
C LEU A 248 -0.80 24.30 4.26
N GLY A 249 0.23 23.52 3.93
CA GLY A 249 1.61 23.91 4.13
C GLY A 249 2.08 23.73 5.59
N PRO A 250 3.32 24.16 5.91
CA PRO A 250 3.85 24.08 7.26
C PRO A 250 3.07 25.02 8.21
N SER A 251 2.89 24.58 9.43
CA SER A 251 2.33 25.45 10.47
C SER A 251 3.27 26.60 10.80
N LEU A 252 2.72 27.79 10.99
CA LEU A 252 3.40 28.99 11.42
C LEU A 252 3.97 28.86 12.84
#